data_9f0782f5569b627c64a17cce9b8aa6d4
#
_entry.id   9f0782f5569b627c64a17cce9b8aa6d4
#
_cell.length_a   1.000
_cell.length_b   1.000
_cell.length_c   1.000
_cell.angle_alpha   90.00
_cell.angle_beta   90.00
_cell.angle_gamma   90.00
#
_symmetry.space_group_name_H-M   'P 1'
#
loop_
_entity.id
_entity.type
_entity.pdbx_description
1 polymer ?
#
loop_
_entity_poly.entity_id
_entity_poly.type
_entity_poly.pdbx_seq_one_letter_code
_entity_poly.pdbx_strand_id
1 'polypeptide(L)'
;MNGAKKMSVIEFKMERPGLLSVGDEVSVEESKLQTLQGLIYYYTIYPALAMSNNIPARNRLKTLEGKVIEIKETESASFVYAEFLD
;
A
#
# COMPACT_ATOMS: atom_id res chain seq x y z
N MET A 1 14.42 -20.78 13.00
CA MET A 1 14.05 -20.48 12.56
C MET A 1 13.24 -20.25 12.09
N ASN A 2 13.20 -19.96 12.31
CA ASN A 2 12.15 -19.74 12.05
C ASN A 2 11.64 -19.31 10.82
N GLY A 3 11.42 -19.40 10.30
CA GLY A 3 10.92 -19.15 9.01
C GLY A 3 9.65 -18.35 8.92
N ALA A 4 9.37 -17.63 9.92
CA ALA A 4 8.18 -16.79 9.91
C ALA A 4 8.38 -15.66 8.91
N LYS A 5 7.49 -15.56 7.94
CA LYS A 5 7.53 -14.48 6.97
C LYS A 5 6.84 -13.27 7.56
N LYS A 6 7.42 -12.11 7.36
CA LYS A 6 6.79 -10.88 7.77
C LYS A 6 5.83 -10.41 6.71
N MET A 7 4.73 -9.85 7.16
CA MET A 7 3.77 -9.20 6.27
C MET A 7 3.73 -7.73 6.64
N SER A 8 3.81 -6.87 5.64
CA SER A 8 3.64 -5.44 5.83
C SER A 8 2.25 -5.06 5.37
N VAL A 9 1.54 -4.28 6.17
CA VAL A 9 0.22 -3.79 5.81
C VAL A 9 0.33 -2.31 5.51
N ILE A 10 -0.12 -1.92 4.34
CA ILE A 10 -0.07 -0.54 3.89
C ILE A 10 -1.50 -0.04 3.68
N GLU A 11 -1.76 1.17 4.16
CA GLU A 11 -3.03 1.84 3.94
C GLU A 11 -2.95 2.68 2.66
N PHE A 12 -3.97 2.53 1.82
CA PHE A 12 -4.10 3.33 0.59
C PHE A 12 -5.43 4.05 0.62
N LYS A 13 -5.44 5.28 0.12
CA LYS A 13 -6.67 6.02 -0.06
C LYS A 13 -7.15 5.80 -1.48
N MET A 14 -8.36 5.26 -1.63
CA MET A 14 -8.93 5.01 -2.95
C MET A 14 -9.36 6.31 -3.62
N GLU A 15 -9.23 6.32 -4.94
CA GLU A 15 -9.69 7.44 -5.75
C GLU A 15 -11.18 7.68 -5.54
N ARG A 16 -11.94 6.61 -5.46
CA ARG A 16 -13.37 6.63 -5.16
C ARG A 16 -13.78 5.28 -4.61
N PRO A 17 -14.94 5.18 -3.92
CA PRO A 17 -15.39 3.91 -3.37
C PRO A 17 -15.65 2.86 -4.44
N GLY A 18 -15.50 1.60 -4.07
CA GLY A 18 -15.93 0.48 -4.90
C GLY A 18 -14.94 0.03 -5.94
N LEU A 19 -13.72 0.58 -5.97
CA LEU A 19 -12.72 0.18 -6.96
C LEU A 19 -12.05 -1.14 -6.63
N LEU A 20 -12.00 -1.49 -5.34
CA LEU A 20 -11.32 -2.70 -4.86
C LEU A 20 -12.18 -3.40 -3.84
N SER A 21 -11.96 -4.70 -3.67
CA SER A 21 -12.68 -5.53 -2.71
C SER A 21 -11.70 -6.34 -1.89
N VAL A 22 -12.11 -6.73 -0.70
CA VAL A 22 -11.31 -7.61 0.15
C VAL A 22 -11.07 -8.92 -0.61
N GLY A 23 -9.82 -9.36 -0.61
CA GLY A 23 -9.40 -10.54 -1.35
C GLY A 23 -8.80 -10.25 -2.70
N ASP A 24 -8.93 -9.03 -3.21
CA ASP A 24 -8.33 -8.67 -4.50
C ASP A 24 -6.81 -8.73 -4.40
N GLU A 25 -6.18 -9.27 -5.43
CA GLU A 25 -4.74 -9.21 -5.58
C GLU A 25 -4.39 -7.92 -6.29
N VAL A 26 -3.38 -7.23 -5.79
CA VAL A 26 -3.02 -5.92 -6.30
C VAL A 26 -1.54 -5.85 -6.59
N SER A 27 -1.18 -5.05 -7.60
CA SER A 27 0.20 -4.69 -7.88
C SER A 27 0.34 -3.21 -7.63
N VAL A 28 1.46 -2.81 -7.05
CA VAL A 28 1.72 -1.41 -6.79
C VAL A 28 2.94 -0.94 -7.55
N GLU A 29 2.93 0.35 -7.88
CA GLU A 29 4.10 1.04 -8.40
C GLU A 29 4.74 1.81 -7.27
N GLU A 30 6.05 1.71 -7.16
CA GLU A 30 6.80 2.43 -6.16
C GLU A 30 7.28 3.74 -6.75
N SER A 31 7.03 4.82 -6.03
CA SER A 31 7.55 6.15 -6.38
C SER A 31 8.50 6.60 -5.28
N LYS A 32 9.50 7.35 -5.66
CA LYS A 32 10.56 7.75 -4.76
C LYS A 32 10.70 9.26 -4.80
N LEU A 33 10.81 9.87 -3.62
CA LEU A 33 11.03 11.31 -3.49
C LEU A 33 12.28 11.56 -2.68
N GLN A 34 13.10 12.47 -3.16
CA GLN A 34 14.25 12.96 -2.42
C GLN A 34 13.82 14.16 -1.61
N THR A 35 14.02 14.10 -0.30
CA THR A 35 13.70 15.22 0.59
C THR A 35 14.93 15.62 1.34
N LEU A 36 14.84 16.74 2.08
CA LEU A 36 15.94 17.20 2.92
C LEU A 36 16.27 16.20 4.02
N GLN A 37 15.32 15.35 4.38
CA GLN A 37 15.50 14.35 5.43
C GLN A 37 15.82 12.98 4.87
N GLY A 38 16.04 12.86 3.57
CA GLY A 38 16.38 11.60 2.94
C GLY A 38 15.33 11.15 1.93
N LEU A 39 15.41 9.89 1.57
CA LEU A 39 14.49 9.31 0.60
C LEU A 39 13.21 8.84 1.28
N ILE A 40 12.09 9.14 0.65
CA ILE A 40 10.80 8.58 1.04
C ILE A 40 10.16 7.94 -0.17
N TYR A 41 9.25 7.02 0.09
CA TYR A 41 8.58 6.25 -0.95
C TYR A 41 7.09 6.39 -0.79
N TYR A 42 6.34 6.24 -1.89
CA TYR A 42 4.92 6.03 -1.79
C TYR A 42 4.51 5.04 -2.88
N TYR A 43 3.37 4.41 -2.69
CA TYR A 43 2.93 3.32 -3.55
C TYR A 43 1.58 3.64 -4.13
N THR A 44 1.40 3.28 -5.39
CA THR A 44 0.13 3.46 -6.08
C THR A 44 -0.34 2.10 -6.55
N ILE A 45 -1.56 1.72 -6.18
CA ILE A 45 -2.16 0.49 -6.69
C ILE A 45 -2.53 0.75 -8.15
N TYR A 46 -1.97 -0.07 -9.02
CA TYR A 46 -2.16 0.07 -10.44
C TYR A 46 -3.50 -0.52 -10.87
N PRO A 47 -4.23 0.11 -11.79
CA PRO A 47 -3.92 1.34 -12.52
C PRO A 47 -4.49 2.60 -11.83
N ALA A 48 -3.72 3.16 -10.93
CA ALA A 48 -4.03 4.42 -10.25
C ALA A 48 -5.34 4.41 -9.45
N LEU A 49 -5.62 3.29 -8.80
CA LEU A 49 -6.86 3.13 -8.05
C LEU A 49 -6.77 3.67 -6.62
N ALA A 50 -5.58 3.67 -6.05
CA ALA A 50 -5.38 4.11 -4.67
C ALA A 50 -3.92 4.45 -4.45
N MET A 51 -3.66 5.37 -3.51
CA MET A 51 -2.29 5.80 -3.21
C MET A 51 -2.03 5.72 -1.72
N SER A 52 -0.81 5.34 -1.35
CA SER A 52 -0.40 5.31 0.03
C SER A 52 0.10 6.68 0.50
N ASN A 53 0.26 6.81 1.81
CA ASN A 53 1.03 7.90 2.39
C ASN A 53 2.51 7.68 2.14
N ASN A 54 3.31 8.68 2.49
CA ASN A 54 4.76 8.59 2.38
C ASN A 54 5.30 7.58 3.38
N ILE A 55 6.25 6.78 2.93
CA ILE A 55 6.81 5.68 3.70
C ILE A 55 8.32 5.87 3.76
N PRO A 56 8.91 5.87 4.97
CA PRO A 56 10.35 6.03 5.07
C PRO A 56 11.09 4.82 4.49
N ALA A 57 12.34 5.04 4.09
CA ALA A 57 13.12 4.00 3.42
C ALA A 57 13.23 2.71 4.22
N ARG A 58 13.27 2.81 5.55
CA ARG A 58 13.38 1.60 6.39
C ARG A 58 12.15 0.73 6.31
N ASN A 59 11.02 1.29 5.86
CA ASN A 59 9.77 0.55 5.73
C ASN A 59 9.40 0.25 4.27
N ARG A 60 10.34 0.49 3.38
CA ARG A 60 10.16 0.23 1.96
C ARG A 60 9.75 -1.21 1.72
N LEU A 61 8.77 -1.42 0.83
CA LEU A 61 8.31 -2.75 0.50
C LEU A 61 9.36 -3.51 -0.29
N LYS A 62 9.49 -4.79 -0.01
CA LYS A 62 10.38 -5.69 -0.75
C LYS A 62 9.68 -6.34 -1.92
N THR A 63 8.37 -6.50 -1.83
CA THR A 63 7.59 -7.02 -2.95
C THR A 63 6.55 -5.99 -3.31
N LEU A 64 6.17 -5.96 -4.57
CA LEU A 64 5.22 -4.97 -5.08
C LEU A 64 3.86 -5.59 -5.40
N GLU A 65 3.64 -6.82 -4.97
CA GLU A 65 2.36 -7.48 -5.14
C GLU A 65 1.81 -7.87 -3.79
N GLY A 66 0.53 -7.62 -3.61
CA GLY A 66 -0.11 -7.84 -2.33
C GLY A 66 -1.57 -8.21 -2.49
N LYS A 67 -2.26 -8.22 -1.37
CA LYS A 67 -3.65 -8.63 -1.32
C LYS A 67 -4.42 -7.73 -0.38
N VAL A 68 -5.59 -7.30 -0.82
CA VAL A 68 -6.46 -6.46 -0.01
C VAL A 68 -7.04 -7.31 1.13
N ILE A 69 -6.85 -6.82 2.36
CA ILE A 69 -7.34 -7.54 3.54
C ILE A 69 -8.44 -6.81 4.27
N GLU A 70 -8.59 -5.52 4.03
CA GLU A 70 -9.61 -4.74 4.72
C GLU A 70 -9.94 -3.48 3.93
N ILE A 71 -11.19 -3.06 4.00
CA ILE A 71 -11.63 -1.80 3.41
C ILE A 71 -12.41 -1.04 4.47
N LYS A 72 -12.08 0.23 4.67
CA LYS A 72 -12.80 1.11 5.58
C LYS A 72 -13.35 2.29 4.80
N GLU A 73 -14.61 2.56 4.99
CA GLU A 73 -15.26 3.69 4.34
C GLU A 73 -15.72 4.69 5.38
N THR A 74 -15.46 5.96 5.10
CA THR A 74 -15.95 7.06 5.90
C THR A 74 -16.81 7.94 5.00
N GLU A 75 -17.40 8.99 5.57
CA GLU A 75 -18.20 9.92 4.78
C GLU A 75 -17.38 10.61 3.69
N SER A 76 -16.09 10.81 3.93
CA SER A 76 -15.27 11.62 3.04
C SER A 76 -14.26 10.81 2.23
N ALA A 77 -14.04 9.53 2.54
CA ALA A 77 -13.00 8.77 1.88
C ALA A 77 -13.18 7.27 2.04
N SER A 78 -12.54 6.52 1.14
CA SER A 78 -12.46 5.07 1.24
C SER A 78 -11.01 4.68 1.32
N PHE A 79 -10.69 3.80 2.28
CA PHE A 79 -9.32 3.35 2.49
C PHE A 79 -9.25 1.84 2.31
N VAL A 80 -8.17 1.41 1.69
CA VAL A 80 -7.92 0.00 1.48
C VAL A 80 -6.63 -0.36 2.20
N TYR A 81 -6.63 -1.52 2.84
CA TYR A 81 -5.46 -2.05 3.52
C TYR A 81 -5.04 -3.29 2.78
N ALA A 82 -3.81 -3.30 2.32
CA ALA A 82 -3.28 -4.44 1.60
C ALA A 82 -2.03 -4.95 2.30
N GLU A 83 -1.86 -6.27 2.31
CA GLU A 83 -0.68 -6.87 2.90
C GLU A 83 0.28 -7.32 1.82
N PHE A 84 1.56 -7.17 2.12
CA PHE A 84 2.65 -7.51 1.22
C PHE A 84 3.62 -8.40 1.96
N LEU A 85 4.15 -9.37 1.27
CA LEU A 85 5.15 -10.26 1.84
C LEU A 85 6.51 -9.55 1.84
N ASP A 86 7.09 -9.45 3.03
CA ASP A 86 8.41 -8.84 3.19
C ASP A 86 9.50 -9.88 3.41
#